data_a07cb211c4ff4adc290c4a9cb6132c76
#
_entry.id   a07cb211c4ff4adc290c4a9cb6132c76
#
_cell.length_a   1.000
_cell.length_b   1.000
_cell.length_c   1.000
_cell.angle_alpha   90.00
_cell.angle_beta   90.00
_cell.angle_gamma   90.00
#
_symmetry.space_group_name_H-M   'P 1'
#
loop_
_entity.id
_entity.type
_entity.pdbx_description
1 polymer ?
#
loop_
_entity_poly.entity_id
_entity_poly.type
_entity_poly.pdbx_seq_one_letter_code
_entity_poly.pdbx_strand_id
1 'polypeptide(L)'
;LCDTTQFIGKSEFNFKESGIDYCVLSGHKIGALTGCGILLAKRPNTLQAMICGGGQENDLRGGTQNYIGNETLAVALESFSGRVSSLPKVKQCRDEFEKKIKENFPQVIIIGDNSPRLSTTSLISFPGLVGLEVQAELEAQGVFVTTSSACSDKNPNSSRVLSAMGIPDEIGGAVVRISFCSEGARECYSRAYEALSKA
;
A
#
# COMPACT_ATOMS: atom_id res chain seq x y z
N LEU A 1 -11.66 -15.54 0.59
CA LEU A 1 -11.73 -14.10 0.39
C LEU A 1 -10.35 -13.49 0.66
N CYS A 2 -9.89 -12.63 -0.24
CA CYS A 2 -8.63 -11.89 -0.11
C CYS A 2 -8.89 -10.38 -0.26
N ASP A 3 -8.35 -9.58 0.63
CA ASP A 3 -8.26 -8.13 0.43
C ASP A 3 -7.04 -7.83 -0.45
N THR A 4 -7.30 -7.35 -1.66
CA THR A 4 -6.29 -7.02 -2.66
C THR A 4 -6.10 -5.51 -2.83
N THR A 5 -6.67 -4.71 -1.93
CA THR A 5 -6.69 -3.24 -2.00
C THR A 5 -5.31 -2.61 -2.16
N GLN A 6 -4.28 -3.17 -1.52
CA GLN A 6 -2.92 -2.67 -1.65
C GLN A 6 -2.09 -3.40 -2.71
N PHE A 7 -2.61 -4.46 -3.31
CA PHE A 7 -1.90 -5.28 -4.29
C PHE A 7 -2.23 -4.89 -5.75
N ILE A 8 -3.54 -4.76 -6.05
CA ILE A 8 -4.01 -4.41 -7.39
C ILE A 8 -3.50 -3.01 -7.79
N GLY A 9 -2.93 -2.89 -8.98
CA GLY A 9 -2.29 -1.68 -9.50
C GLY A 9 -0.86 -1.44 -9.05
N LYS A 10 -0.35 -2.28 -8.16
CA LYS A 10 1.03 -2.20 -7.64
C LYS A 10 1.82 -3.49 -7.85
N SER A 11 1.19 -4.48 -8.46
CA SER A 11 1.77 -5.75 -8.89
C SER A 11 0.97 -6.31 -10.05
N GLU A 12 1.57 -7.19 -10.85
CA GLU A 12 0.84 -8.00 -11.81
C GLU A 12 -0.17 -8.89 -11.09
N PHE A 13 -1.39 -8.97 -11.61
CA PHE A 13 -2.46 -9.75 -11.01
C PHE A 13 -3.39 -10.34 -12.07
N ASN A 14 -3.54 -11.64 -12.06
CA ASN A 14 -4.54 -12.37 -12.84
C ASN A 14 -5.50 -13.10 -11.88
N PHE A 15 -6.70 -12.56 -11.71
CA PHE A 15 -7.68 -13.14 -10.80
C PHE A 15 -8.07 -14.58 -11.17
N LYS A 16 -8.17 -14.90 -12.47
CA LYS A 16 -8.54 -16.24 -12.94
C LYS A 16 -7.53 -17.29 -12.53
N GLU A 17 -6.24 -16.95 -12.55
CA GLU A 17 -5.11 -17.86 -12.27
C GLU A 17 -4.65 -17.82 -10.81
N SER A 18 -5.10 -16.82 -10.05
CA SER A 18 -4.60 -16.56 -8.69
C SER A 18 -4.93 -17.62 -7.64
N GLY A 19 -5.85 -18.56 -7.92
CA GLY A 19 -6.37 -19.48 -6.91
C GLY A 19 -7.38 -18.84 -5.93
N ILE A 20 -7.58 -17.52 -5.97
CA ILE A 20 -8.50 -16.79 -5.09
C ILE A 20 -9.93 -16.94 -5.59
N ASP A 21 -10.89 -17.28 -4.71
CA ASP A 21 -12.32 -17.37 -5.06
C ASP A 21 -12.99 -15.99 -5.05
N TYR A 22 -12.65 -15.15 -4.08
CA TYR A 22 -13.20 -13.79 -3.90
C TYR A 22 -12.10 -12.84 -3.55
N CYS A 23 -12.06 -11.68 -4.20
CA CYS A 23 -11.19 -10.59 -3.77
C CYS A 23 -11.91 -9.25 -3.79
N VAL A 24 -11.50 -8.38 -2.88
CA VAL A 24 -12.02 -7.02 -2.76
C VAL A 24 -10.91 -6.01 -3.00
N LEU A 25 -11.29 -4.86 -3.54
CA LEU A 25 -10.44 -3.70 -3.63
C LEU A 25 -11.23 -2.41 -3.41
N SER A 26 -10.55 -1.38 -2.93
CA SER A 26 -11.10 -0.05 -2.75
C SER A 26 -10.61 0.88 -3.87
N GLY A 27 -11.55 1.53 -4.57
CA GLY A 27 -11.26 2.32 -5.76
C GLY A 27 -10.28 3.47 -5.52
N HIS A 28 -10.38 4.16 -4.37
CA HIS A 28 -9.48 5.29 -4.07
C HIS A 28 -7.99 4.90 -3.95
N LYS A 29 -7.68 3.63 -3.69
CA LYS A 29 -6.29 3.14 -3.64
C LYS A 29 -5.64 2.95 -5.01
N ILE A 30 -6.45 2.97 -6.05
CA ILE A 30 -5.99 2.91 -7.45
C ILE A 30 -6.25 4.21 -8.22
N GLY A 31 -6.74 5.26 -7.55
CA GLY A 31 -6.93 6.58 -8.11
C GLY A 31 -8.36 6.96 -8.47
N ALA A 32 -9.37 6.13 -8.13
CA ALA A 32 -10.77 6.49 -8.24
C ALA A 32 -11.22 7.35 -7.05
N LEU A 33 -12.42 7.88 -7.10
CA LEU A 33 -13.05 8.57 -5.97
C LEU A 33 -13.28 7.62 -4.78
N THR A 34 -13.39 8.20 -3.59
CA THR A 34 -13.79 7.47 -2.38
C THR A 34 -15.25 6.99 -2.50
N GLY A 35 -15.62 5.94 -1.76
CA GLY A 35 -16.98 5.42 -1.72
C GLY A 35 -17.31 4.42 -2.84
N CYS A 36 -16.34 4.01 -3.65
CA CYS A 36 -16.50 2.92 -4.61
C CYS A 36 -15.43 1.84 -4.41
N GLY A 37 -15.78 0.63 -4.78
CA GLY A 37 -14.91 -0.53 -4.70
C GLY A 37 -15.42 -1.67 -5.57
N ILE A 38 -14.65 -2.74 -5.65
CA ILE A 38 -14.99 -3.93 -6.46
C ILE A 38 -14.92 -5.17 -5.58
N LEU A 39 -15.89 -6.07 -5.78
CA LEU A 39 -15.81 -7.46 -5.38
C LEU A 39 -15.70 -8.32 -6.65
N LEU A 40 -14.59 -9.03 -6.81
CA LEU A 40 -14.46 -10.07 -7.83
C LEU A 40 -14.80 -11.42 -7.23
N ALA A 41 -15.62 -12.20 -7.92
CA ALA A 41 -16.06 -13.51 -7.47
C ALA A 41 -15.96 -14.53 -8.60
N LYS A 42 -15.28 -15.66 -8.38
CA LYS A 42 -15.30 -16.80 -9.32
C LYS A 42 -16.66 -17.49 -9.37
N ARG A 43 -17.40 -17.47 -8.26
CA ARG A 43 -18.70 -18.09 -8.10
C ARG A 43 -19.71 -17.09 -7.53
N PRO A 44 -20.19 -16.12 -8.33
CA PRO A 44 -21.10 -15.08 -7.83
C PRO A 44 -22.41 -15.64 -7.28
N ASN A 45 -22.89 -16.78 -7.79
CA ASN A 45 -24.09 -17.45 -7.31
C ASN A 45 -24.03 -17.98 -5.87
N THR A 46 -22.87 -17.97 -5.24
CA THR A 46 -22.69 -18.32 -3.82
C THR A 46 -22.78 -17.10 -2.90
N LEU A 47 -22.84 -15.90 -3.47
CA LEU A 47 -22.97 -14.66 -2.71
C LEU A 47 -24.43 -14.46 -2.30
N GLN A 48 -24.64 -13.87 -1.14
CA GLN A 48 -25.94 -13.45 -0.64
C GLN A 48 -25.93 -11.93 -0.48
N ALA A 49 -27.03 -11.30 -0.91
CA ALA A 49 -27.19 -9.86 -0.75
C ALA A 49 -27.26 -9.49 0.73
N MET A 50 -26.40 -8.56 1.16
CA MET A 50 -26.51 -7.92 2.47
C MET A 50 -27.50 -6.74 2.44
N ILE A 51 -27.62 -6.07 1.30
CA ILE A 51 -28.54 -4.95 1.06
C ILE A 51 -29.45 -5.37 -0.10
N CYS A 52 -30.65 -5.81 0.23
CA CYS A 52 -31.66 -6.19 -0.75
C CYS A 52 -32.31 -4.95 -1.38
N GLY A 53 -32.74 -5.04 -2.63
CA GLY A 53 -33.38 -3.92 -3.34
C GLY A 53 -33.83 -4.27 -4.75
N GLY A 54 -33.83 -3.31 -5.65
CA GLY A 54 -34.47 -3.34 -6.95
C GLY A 54 -33.68 -3.98 -8.09
N GLY A 55 -32.89 -5.05 -7.85
CA GLY A 55 -32.21 -5.79 -8.92
C GLY A 55 -30.81 -5.27 -9.30
N GLN A 56 -30.32 -4.21 -8.63
CA GLN A 56 -28.97 -3.68 -8.90
C GLN A 56 -27.89 -4.71 -8.53
N GLU A 57 -26.76 -4.65 -9.24
CA GLU A 57 -25.62 -5.56 -9.07
C GLU A 57 -26.05 -7.05 -9.15
N ASN A 58 -26.94 -7.40 -10.08
CA ASN A 58 -27.51 -8.75 -10.22
C ASN A 58 -28.17 -9.25 -8.92
N ASP A 59 -28.99 -8.43 -8.30
CA ASP A 59 -29.69 -8.68 -7.01
C ASP A 59 -28.74 -8.82 -5.79
N LEU A 60 -27.44 -8.54 -5.93
CA LEU A 60 -26.46 -8.71 -4.87
C LEU A 60 -26.27 -7.46 -4.00
N ARG A 61 -26.64 -6.28 -4.52
CA ARG A 61 -26.51 -5.03 -3.77
C ARG A 61 -27.54 -4.00 -4.24
N GLY A 62 -28.61 -3.87 -3.51
CA GLY A 62 -29.69 -2.92 -3.78
C GLY A 62 -29.29 -1.46 -3.60
N GLY A 63 -30.05 -0.56 -4.27
CA GLY A 63 -29.84 0.88 -4.28
C GLY A 63 -29.22 1.38 -5.59
N THR A 64 -29.53 2.63 -5.95
CA THR A 64 -28.97 3.26 -7.15
C THR A 64 -27.45 3.23 -7.14
N GLN A 65 -26.86 2.82 -8.25
CA GLN A 65 -25.41 2.74 -8.40
C GLN A 65 -24.77 4.13 -8.28
N ASN A 66 -23.58 4.17 -7.68
CA ASN A 66 -22.74 5.36 -7.66
C ASN A 66 -22.09 5.55 -9.03
N TYR A 67 -22.85 6.12 -9.97
CA TYR A 67 -22.38 6.31 -11.36
C TYR A 67 -21.06 7.06 -11.43
N ILE A 68 -20.95 8.19 -10.74
CA ILE A 68 -19.71 9.00 -10.75
C ILE A 68 -18.52 8.21 -10.21
N GLY A 69 -18.71 7.48 -9.09
CA GLY A 69 -17.68 6.62 -8.53
C GLY A 69 -17.25 5.52 -9.50
N ASN A 70 -18.20 4.90 -10.20
CA ASN A 70 -17.94 3.83 -11.16
C ASN A 70 -17.20 4.34 -12.40
N GLU A 71 -17.55 5.53 -12.91
CA GLU A 71 -16.83 6.17 -14.02
C GLU A 71 -15.37 6.46 -13.64
N THR A 72 -15.13 7.04 -12.47
CA THR A 72 -13.75 7.29 -12.02
C THR A 72 -12.97 6.00 -11.79
N LEU A 73 -13.65 4.93 -11.39
CA LEU A 73 -13.05 3.61 -11.24
C LEU A 73 -12.67 3.00 -12.60
N ALA A 74 -13.51 3.16 -13.63
CA ALA A 74 -13.22 2.73 -14.99
C ALA A 74 -11.97 3.45 -15.53
N VAL A 75 -11.90 4.78 -15.43
CA VAL A 75 -10.73 5.58 -15.83
C VAL A 75 -9.46 5.14 -15.07
N ALA A 76 -9.58 4.88 -13.76
CA ALA A 76 -8.45 4.39 -12.97
C ALA A 76 -7.95 3.02 -13.45
N LEU A 77 -8.86 2.13 -13.85
CA LEU A 77 -8.53 0.79 -14.38
C LEU A 77 -7.93 0.85 -15.79
N GLU A 78 -8.37 1.75 -16.66
CA GLU A 78 -7.78 1.96 -17.99
C GLU A 78 -6.30 2.34 -17.91
N SER A 79 -5.91 3.13 -16.91
CA SER A 79 -4.51 3.52 -16.70
C SER A 79 -3.62 2.39 -16.14
N PHE A 80 -4.21 1.23 -15.86
CA PHE A 80 -3.59 0.15 -15.10
C PHE A 80 -2.39 -0.49 -15.82
N SER A 81 -2.52 -0.78 -17.11
CA SER A 81 -1.45 -1.41 -17.90
C SER A 81 -0.18 -0.56 -17.92
N GLY A 82 -0.32 0.76 -18.07
CA GLY A 82 0.79 1.71 -18.02
C GLY A 82 1.48 1.75 -16.66
N ARG A 83 0.71 1.66 -15.57
CA ARG A 83 1.28 1.60 -14.21
C ARG A 83 2.04 0.30 -13.97
N VAL A 84 1.47 -0.84 -14.33
CA VAL A 84 2.12 -2.15 -14.15
C VAL A 84 3.41 -2.23 -14.96
N SER A 85 3.43 -1.74 -16.18
CA SER A 85 4.65 -1.73 -17.01
C SER A 85 5.78 -0.87 -16.44
N SER A 86 5.47 0.13 -15.59
CA SER A 86 6.47 0.98 -14.94
C SER A 86 7.07 0.37 -13.67
N LEU A 87 6.46 -0.67 -13.09
CA LEU A 87 6.86 -1.24 -11.80
C LEU A 87 8.32 -1.73 -11.73
N PRO A 88 8.91 -2.33 -12.78
CA PRO A 88 10.33 -2.70 -12.74
C PRO A 88 11.25 -1.50 -12.50
N LYS A 89 10.96 -0.36 -13.13
CA LYS A 89 11.71 0.89 -12.92
C LYS A 89 11.52 1.44 -11.51
N VAL A 90 10.31 1.40 -10.99
CA VAL A 90 10.01 1.81 -9.60
C VAL A 90 10.75 0.92 -8.61
N LYS A 91 10.75 -0.40 -8.85
CA LYS A 91 11.51 -1.36 -8.05
C LYS A 91 13.01 -1.02 -8.03
N GLN A 92 13.59 -0.73 -9.18
CA GLN A 92 14.99 -0.33 -9.27
C GLN A 92 15.26 0.93 -8.43
N CYS A 93 14.42 1.96 -8.52
CA CYS A 93 14.59 3.18 -7.72
C CYS A 93 14.50 2.90 -6.22
N ARG A 94 13.58 2.03 -5.78
CA ARG A 94 13.47 1.61 -4.38
C ARG A 94 14.72 0.86 -3.93
N ASP A 95 15.18 -0.11 -4.72
CA ASP A 95 16.33 -0.94 -4.36
C ASP A 95 17.63 -0.09 -4.28
N GLU A 96 17.81 0.86 -5.20
CA GLU A 96 18.91 1.84 -5.16
C GLU A 96 18.85 2.72 -3.90
N PHE A 97 17.64 3.18 -3.54
CA PHE A 97 17.41 3.95 -2.33
C PHE A 97 17.71 3.14 -1.06
N GLU A 98 17.17 1.93 -0.95
CA GLU A 98 17.39 1.05 0.20
C GLU A 98 18.88 0.69 0.37
N LYS A 99 19.57 0.44 -0.74
CA LYS A 99 21.02 0.22 -0.74
C LYS A 99 21.76 1.42 -0.18
N LYS A 100 21.46 2.62 -0.67
CA LYS A 100 22.08 3.86 -0.23
C LYS A 100 21.82 4.16 1.25
N ILE A 101 20.60 3.87 1.73
CA ILE A 101 20.26 3.99 3.16
C ILE A 101 21.13 3.04 4.01
N LYS A 102 21.24 1.77 3.64
CA LYS A 102 22.04 0.79 4.37
C LYS A 102 23.54 1.14 4.40
N GLU A 103 24.05 1.71 3.31
CA GLU A 103 25.45 2.14 3.22
C GLU A 103 25.77 3.32 4.15
N ASN A 104 24.84 4.25 4.31
CA ASN A 104 25.07 5.47 5.10
C ASN A 104 24.52 5.37 6.54
N PHE A 105 23.62 4.44 6.81
CA PHE A 105 23.02 4.18 8.12
C PHE A 105 23.08 2.68 8.42
N PRO A 106 24.25 2.12 8.82
CA PRO A 106 24.44 0.68 8.97
C PRO A 106 23.52 -0.01 9.98
N GLN A 107 22.97 0.76 10.95
CA GLN A 107 22.02 0.27 11.97
C GLN A 107 20.60 0.07 11.42
N VAL A 108 20.28 0.60 10.24
CA VAL A 108 18.93 0.56 9.67
C VAL A 108 18.57 -0.86 9.23
N ILE A 109 17.33 -1.24 9.47
CA ILE A 109 16.76 -2.53 9.09
C ILE A 109 15.65 -2.30 8.06
N ILE A 110 15.76 -2.89 6.88
CA ILE A 110 14.68 -2.91 5.90
C ILE A 110 13.81 -4.14 6.17
N ILE A 111 12.59 -3.92 6.59
CA ILE A 111 11.67 -5.03 6.90
C ILE A 111 11.25 -5.74 5.61
N GLY A 112 11.46 -7.04 5.57
CA GLY A 112 11.12 -7.89 4.43
C GLY A 112 12.01 -7.73 3.20
N ASP A 113 13.24 -7.25 3.33
CA ASP A 113 14.17 -7.05 2.21
C ASP A 113 14.50 -8.34 1.45
N ASN A 114 14.48 -9.49 2.12
CA ASN A 114 14.70 -10.81 1.54
C ASN A 114 13.42 -11.50 1.03
N SER A 115 12.29 -10.79 0.99
CA SER A 115 10.98 -11.34 0.60
C SER A 115 10.43 -10.64 -0.63
N PRO A 116 9.55 -11.28 -1.42
CA PRO A 116 8.80 -10.61 -2.46
C PRO A 116 7.97 -9.46 -1.84
N ARG A 117 8.16 -8.24 -2.34
CA ARG A 117 7.52 -7.02 -1.82
C ARG A 117 6.97 -6.17 -2.96
N LEU A 118 6.01 -5.32 -2.65
CA LEU A 118 5.55 -4.29 -3.58
C LEU A 118 6.70 -3.37 -3.98
N SER A 119 6.79 -3.05 -5.26
CA SER A 119 7.83 -2.17 -5.82
C SER A 119 7.76 -0.74 -5.27
N THR A 120 6.57 -0.31 -4.86
CA THR A 120 6.27 1.07 -4.48
C THR A 120 6.46 1.37 -2.99
N THR A 121 6.85 0.40 -2.18
CA THR A 121 6.86 0.56 -0.72
C THR A 121 8.17 0.06 -0.12
N SER A 122 8.73 0.85 0.79
CA SER A 122 9.83 0.48 1.68
C SER A 122 9.39 0.69 3.12
N LEU A 123 9.63 -0.30 3.97
CA LEU A 123 9.41 -0.22 5.42
C LEU A 123 10.77 -0.29 6.11
N ILE A 124 11.16 0.81 6.73
CA ILE A 124 12.50 1.02 7.28
C ILE A 124 12.39 1.19 8.78
N SER A 125 13.11 0.40 9.54
CA SER A 125 13.28 0.59 10.97
C SER A 125 14.59 1.34 11.26
N PHE A 126 14.53 2.27 12.21
CA PHE A 126 15.67 3.03 12.74
C PHE A 126 15.85 2.65 14.22
N PRO A 127 16.50 1.52 14.54
CA PRO A 127 16.65 1.04 15.91
C PRO A 127 17.24 2.10 16.82
N GLY A 128 16.64 2.30 17.99
CA GLY A 128 17.04 3.34 18.95
C GLY A 128 16.32 4.68 18.77
N LEU A 129 15.52 4.84 17.70
CA LEU A 129 14.67 6.02 17.49
C LEU A 129 13.18 5.65 17.64
N VAL A 130 12.35 6.65 17.82
CA VAL A 130 10.89 6.51 17.83
C VAL A 130 10.35 6.85 16.42
N GLY A 131 9.63 5.91 15.80
CA GLY A 131 9.16 6.09 14.41
C GLY A 131 8.31 7.36 14.20
N LEU A 132 7.54 7.79 15.20
CA LEU A 132 6.77 9.03 15.16
C LEU A 132 7.66 10.28 15.15
N GLU A 133 8.80 10.26 15.83
CA GLU A 133 9.77 11.38 15.82
C GLU A 133 10.43 11.48 14.45
N VAL A 134 10.85 10.34 13.89
CA VAL A 134 11.40 10.28 12.51
C VAL A 134 10.36 10.76 11.50
N GLN A 135 9.10 10.36 11.65
CA GLN A 135 8.00 10.85 10.80
C GLN A 135 7.87 12.37 10.89
N ALA A 136 7.81 12.93 12.09
CA ALA A 136 7.64 14.37 12.30
C ALA A 136 8.80 15.17 11.69
N GLU A 137 10.02 14.69 11.82
CA GLU A 137 11.21 15.34 11.23
C GLU A 137 11.19 15.31 9.70
N LEU A 138 10.76 14.19 9.09
CA LEU A 138 10.59 14.09 7.64
C LEU A 138 9.46 15.01 7.13
N GLU A 139 8.34 15.07 7.86
CA GLU A 139 7.21 15.95 7.53
C GLU A 139 7.61 17.44 7.60
N ALA A 140 8.42 17.84 8.57
CA ALA A 140 8.98 19.19 8.66
C ALA A 140 9.82 19.57 7.42
N GLN A 141 10.39 18.58 6.73
CA GLN A 141 11.14 18.75 5.48
C GLN A 141 10.28 18.52 4.23
N GLY A 142 8.95 18.39 4.37
CA GLY A 142 8.00 18.20 3.27
C GLY A 142 7.99 16.78 2.70
N VAL A 143 8.47 15.78 3.45
CA VAL A 143 8.41 14.36 3.08
C VAL A 143 7.39 13.65 3.96
N PHE A 144 6.19 13.44 3.43
CA PHE A 144 5.09 12.80 4.15
C PHE A 144 5.22 11.29 4.10
N VAL A 145 5.32 10.68 5.27
CA VAL A 145 5.48 9.24 5.47
C VAL A 145 4.50 8.74 6.53
N THR A 146 4.45 7.44 6.76
CA THR A 146 3.61 6.88 7.84
C THR A 146 4.41 5.92 8.68
N THR A 147 4.09 5.83 9.96
CA THR A 147 4.55 4.74 10.82
C THR A 147 3.67 3.51 10.64
N SER A 148 4.06 2.38 11.22
CA SER A 148 3.25 1.14 11.18
C SER A 148 1.93 1.26 11.94
N SER A 149 1.80 2.24 12.83
CA SER A 149 0.68 2.41 13.76
C SER A 149 -0.47 3.28 13.25
N ALA A 150 -0.48 3.68 11.97
CA ALA A 150 -1.52 4.55 11.39
C ALA A 150 -2.98 4.06 11.58
N CYS A 151 -3.20 2.80 11.94
CA CYS A 151 -4.53 2.25 12.27
C CYS A 151 -4.74 1.95 13.76
N SER A 152 -3.78 2.23 14.63
CA SER A 152 -3.86 1.96 16.08
C SER A 152 -3.32 3.13 16.91
N ASP A 153 -3.97 4.28 16.78
CA ASP A 153 -3.63 5.54 17.48
C ASP A 153 -3.55 5.48 19.02
N LYS A 154 -3.71 4.31 19.61
CA LYS A 154 -3.73 4.13 21.07
C LYS A 154 -2.53 3.38 21.65
N ASN A 155 -1.64 2.86 20.81
CA ASN A 155 -0.49 2.11 21.31
C ASN A 155 0.76 2.49 20.53
N PRO A 156 1.77 3.13 21.14
CA PRO A 156 3.03 3.50 20.49
C PRO A 156 3.91 2.29 20.13
N ASN A 157 3.47 1.10 20.50
CA ASN A 157 4.18 -0.15 20.24
C ASN A 157 4.02 -0.62 18.79
N SER A 158 4.81 -1.60 18.41
CA SER A 158 4.83 -2.27 17.12
C SER A 158 3.43 -2.64 16.60
N SER A 159 3.25 -2.59 15.29
CA SER A 159 2.01 -3.03 14.65
C SER A 159 1.78 -4.53 14.89
N ARG A 160 0.50 -4.93 15.03
CA ARG A 160 0.12 -6.37 15.17
C ARG A 160 0.69 -7.23 14.04
N VAL A 161 0.85 -6.66 12.83
CA VAL A 161 1.43 -7.36 11.68
C VAL A 161 2.90 -7.64 11.94
N LEU A 162 3.66 -6.65 12.38
CA LEU A 162 5.08 -6.82 12.68
C LEU A 162 5.31 -7.79 13.85
N SER A 163 4.49 -7.69 14.89
CA SER A 163 4.52 -8.65 16.00
C SER A 163 4.21 -10.08 15.53
N ALA A 164 3.22 -10.26 14.66
CA ALA A 164 2.89 -11.57 14.08
C ALA A 164 4.00 -12.12 13.15
N MET A 165 4.81 -11.24 12.57
CA MET A 165 6.02 -11.59 11.81
C MET A 165 7.23 -11.92 12.71
N GLY A 166 7.08 -11.83 14.03
CA GLY A 166 8.17 -12.04 14.98
C GLY A 166 9.16 -10.87 15.07
N ILE A 167 8.77 -9.69 14.62
CA ILE A 167 9.60 -8.49 14.72
C ILE A 167 9.47 -7.93 16.15
N PRO A 168 10.58 -7.77 16.89
CA PRO A 168 10.56 -7.21 18.24
C PRO A 168 10.02 -5.78 18.25
N ASP A 169 9.39 -5.39 19.36
CA ASP A 169 8.77 -4.06 19.51
C ASP A 169 9.78 -2.91 19.36
N GLU A 170 11.02 -3.11 19.78
CA GLU A 170 12.11 -2.15 19.62
C GLU A 170 12.39 -1.82 18.13
N ILE A 171 12.28 -2.83 17.27
CA ILE A 171 12.42 -2.67 15.81
C ILE A 171 11.10 -2.17 15.22
N GLY A 172 9.99 -2.75 15.63
CA GLY A 172 8.66 -2.44 15.09
C GLY A 172 8.13 -1.06 15.46
N GLY A 173 8.53 -0.51 16.62
CA GLY A 173 8.19 0.85 17.08
C GLY A 173 9.02 1.95 16.40
N ALA A 174 10.16 1.57 15.81
CA ALA A 174 11.10 2.46 15.14
C ALA A 174 10.87 2.55 13.62
N VAL A 175 9.74 2.02 13.08
CA VAL A 175 9.55 1.93 11.63
C VAL A 175 8.90 3.18 11.04
N VAL A 176 9.35 3.49 9.83
CA VAL A 176 8.74 4.45 8.92
C VAL A 176 8.46 3.76 7.59
N ARG A 177 7.25 3.93 7.06
CA ARG A 177 6.83 3.41 5.76
C ARG A 177 6.85 4.50 4.73
N ILE A 178 7.69 4.34 3.73
CA ILE A 178 7.82 5.21 2.57
C ILE A 178 7.11 4.54 1.39
N SER A 179 6.13 5.24 0.80
CA SER A 179 5.38 4.72 -0.34
C SER A 179 5.21 5.81 -1.38
N PHE A 180 5.56 5.49 -2.63
CA PHE A 180 5.41 6.41 -3.76
C PHE A 180 4.56 5.79 -4.86
N CYS A 181 3.95 6.65 -5.68
CA CYS A 181 3.36 6.23 -6.95
C CYS A 181 4.46 5.96 -7.99
N SER A 182 4.09 5.37 -9.12
CA SER A 182 5.03 5.02 -10.19
C SER A 182 5.68 6.23 -10.86
N GLU A 183 4.95 7.34 -10.92
CA GLU A 183 5.43 8.58 -11.53
C GLU A 183 6.36 9.33 -10.58
N GLY A 184 7.51 9.77 -11.07
CA GLY A 184 8.48 10.52 -10.27
C GLY A 184 9.21 9.72 -9.18
N ALA A 185 9.14 8.39 -9.18
CA ALA A 185 9.71 7.55 -8.13
C ALA A 185 11.18 7.88 -7.81
N ARG A 186 12.01 8.12 -8.83
CA ARG A 186 13.43 8.47 -8.63
C ARG A 186 13.59 9.76 -7.84
N GLU A 187 12.87 10.81 -8.22
CA GLU A 187 12.91 12.11 -7.54
C GLU A 187 12.38 12.00 -6.11
N CYS A 188 11.26 11.29 -5.93
CA CYS A 188 10.68 11.06 -4.62
C CYS A 188 11.63 10.32 -3.67
N TYR A 189 12.30 9.27 -4.14
CA TYR A 189 13.29 8.55 -3.32
C TYR A 189 14.54 9.40 -3.04
N SER A 190 15.00 10.23 -3.98
CA SER A 190 16.09 11.20 -3.75
C SER A 190 15.72 12.18 -2.64
N ARG A 191 14.54 12.77 -2.69
CA ARG A 191 14.06 13.70 -1.65
C ARG A 191 13.93 13.03 -0.29
N ALA A 192 13.39 11.82 -0.26
CA ALA A 192 13.28 11.04 0.98
C ALA A 192 14.68 10.75 1.57
N TYR A 193 15.65 10.39 0.74
CA TYR A 193 17.01 10.17 1.20
C TYR A 193 17.65 11.45 1.74
N GLU A 194 17.51 12.58 1.05
CA GLU A 194 18.06 13.88 1.48
C GLU A 194 17.45 14.32 2.83
N ALA A 195 16.14 14.10 3.01
CA ALA A 195 15.46 14.40 4.26
C ALA A 195 15.96 13.51 5.41
N LEU A 196 16.09 12.20 5.17
CA LEU A 196 16.61 11.24 6.16
C LEU A 196 18.07 11.53 6.54
N SER A 197 18.86 12.12 5.63
CA SER A 197 20.26 12.46 5.89
C SER A 197 20.45 13.73 6.74
N LYS A 198 19.36 14.50 6.94
CA LYS A 198 19.36 15.73 7.74
C LYS A 198 18.63 15.54 9.08
N ALA A 199 17.79 14.52 9.18
CA ALA A 199 17.07 14.12 10.37
C ALA A 199 17.99 13.32 11.31
#